data_325e3d0fa49f8a31965e83e2a1820648
#
_entry.id   325e3d0fa49f8a31965e83e2a1820648
#
_cell.length_a   1.000
_cell.length_b   1.000
_cell.length_c   1.000
_cell.angle_alpha   90.00
_cell.angle_beta   90.00
_cell.angle_gamma   90.00
#
_symmetry.space_group_name_H-M   'P 1'
#
loop_
_entity.id
_entity.type
_entity.pdbx_description
1 polymer ?
#
loop_
_entity_poly.entity_id
_entity_poly.type
_entity_poly.pdbx_seq_one_letter_code
_entity_poly.pdbx_strand_id
1 'polypeptide(L)'
;MIASIRQILLMGRDGARRRVFALLLITLFPFATKPASAHHAFTAVFDAKQPIKLTGTVTKLEWQNPHTWFYIDVKDESGNVRNWGMEMGSPNLLIRAGWSRNSLKIGDVVTVEGFRSRDGSSNGNAQVVTLTNSGQRLFAASSQAQPIQNR
;
A
#
# COMPACT_ATOMS: atom_id res chain seq x y z
N MET A 1 -37.24 -59.63 -35.15
CA MET A 1 -36.30 -59.21 -34.06
C MET A 1 -35.33 -58.19 -34.63
N ILE A 2 -35.80 -56.91 -34.80
CA ILE A 2 -34.98 -55.80 -35.26
C ILE A 2 -35.37 -54.61 -34.37
N ALA A 3 -34.74 -54.52 -33.22
CA ALA A 3 -34.88 -53.35 -32.30
C ALA A 3 -34.07 -52.20 -32.89
N SER A 4 -34.77 -51.12 -33.09
CA SER A 4 -34.46 -49.97 -33.90
C SER A 4 -33.20 -49.22 -33.40
N ILE A 5 -32.19 -49.13 -34.25
CA ILE A 5 -30.97 -48.34 -34.14
C ILE A 5 -31.28 -46.84 -33.87
N ARG A 6 -32.50 -46.37 -34.06
CA ARG A 6 -32.94 -45.00 -33.83
C ARG A 6 -32.98 -44.59 -32.36
N GLN A 7 -33.13 -45.50 -31.39
CA GLN A 7 -33.20 -45.12 -29.96
C GLN A 7 -31.82 -44.83 -29.35
N ILE A 8 -30.76 -45.40 -29.91
CA ILE A 8 -29.40 -45.18 -29.38
C ILE A 8 -28.84 -43.78 -29.78
N LEU A 9 -29.30 -43.23 -30.92
CA LEU A 9 -28.81 -41.92 -31.40
C LEU A 9 -29.42 -40.73 -30.65
N LEU A 10 -30.54 -40.88 -29.97
CA LEU A 10 -31.22 -39.77 -29.25
C LEU A 10 -30.70 -39.56 -27.82
N MET A 11 -30.16 -40.61 -27.18
CA MET A 11 -29.65 -40.47 -25.81
C MET A 11 -28.28 -39.75 -25.70
N GLY A 12 -27.52 -39.72 -26.82
CA GLY A 12 -26.18 -39.08 -26.81
C GLY A 12 -26.20 -37.55 -26.92
N ARG A 13 -27.25 -36.98 -27.50
CA ARG A 13 -27.29 -35.52 -27.78
C ARG A 13 -27.68 -34.68 -26.58
N ASP A 14 -28.52 -35.18 -25.68
CA ASP A 14 -28.99 -34.44 -24.52
C ASP A 14 -27.94 -34.39 -23.37
N GLY A 15 -27.14 -35.46 -23.26
CA GLY A 15 -26.03 -35.51 -22.31
C GLY A 15 -24.88 -34.51 -22.63
N ALA A 16 -24.59 -34.36 -23.94
CA ALA A 16 -23.58 -33.42 -24.40
C ALA A 16 -24.04 -31.95 -24.22
N ARG A 17 -25.29 -31.67 -24.54
CA ARG A 17 -25.88 -30.31 -24.35
C ARG A 17 -25.95 -29.92 -22.88
N ARG A 18 -26.31 -30.82 -21.98
CA ARG A 18 -26.31 -30.55 -20.52
C ARG A 18 -24.90 -30.29 -19.96
N ARG A 19 -23.89 -31.02 -20.47
CA ARG A 19 -22.50 -30.81 -20.05
C ARG A 19 -21.92 -29.48 -20.55
N VAL A 20 -22.28 -29.07 -21.77
CA VAL A 20 -21.88 -27.76 -22.33
C VAL A 20 -22.55 -26.61 -21.56
N PHE A 21 -23.84 -26.75 -21.21
CA PHE A 21 -24.52 -25.74 -20.38
C PHE A 21 -23.94 -25.63 -18.95
N ALA A 22 -23.58 -26.77 -18.33
CA ALA A 22 -22.95 -26.77 -17.01
C ALA A 22 -21.56 -26.17 -17.05
N LEU A 23 -20.76 -26.39 -18.09
CA LEU A 23 -19.45 -25.78 -18.28
C LEU A 23 -19.55 -24.28 -18.59
N LEU A 24 -20.56 -23.83 -19.34
CA LEU A 24 -20.77 -22.41 -19.64
C LEU A 24 -21.20 -21.60 -18.39
N LEU A 25 -21.95 -22.24 -17.47
CA LEU A 25 -22.35 -21.61 -16.21
C LEU A 25 -21.18 -21.43 -15.22
N ILE A 26 -20.15 -22.28 -15.30
CA ILE A 26 -18.95 -22.18 -14.45
C ILE A 26 -18.03 -21.06 -14.95
N THR A 27 -18.00 -20.75 -16.24
CA THR A 27 -17.17 -19.68 -16.82
C THR A 27 -17.78 -18.29 -16.68
N LEU A 28 -19.07 -18.20 -16.34
CA LEU A 28 -19.80 -16.94 -16.15
C LEU A 28 -19.93 -16.51 -14.67
N PHE A 29 -19.19 -17.17 -13.76
CA PHE A 29 -19.03 -16.61 -12.43
C PHE A 29 -18.04 -15.42 -12.57
N PRO A 30 -18.53 -14.17 -12.62
CA PRO A 30 -17.62 -13.06 -12.58
C PRO A 30 -16.87 -13.20 -11.25
N PHE A 31 -15.58 -13.33 -11.29
CA PHE A 31 -14.73 -12.99 -10.16
C PHE A 31 -15.03 -11.53 -9.85
N ALA A 32 -16.08 -11.30 -9.09
CA ALA A 32 -16.30 -10.04 -8.41
C ALA A 32 -15.19 -9.95 -7.35
N THR A 33 -13.97 -9.69 -7.80
CA THR A 33 -12.91 -9.17 -6.96
C THR A 33 -13.43 -7.81 -6.49
N LYS A 34 -14.08 -7.81 -5.32
CA LYS A 34 -14.34 -6.55 -4.63
C LYS A 34 -12.99 -5.86 -4.55
N PRO A 35 -12.84 -4.63 -5.04
CA PRO A 35 -11.62 -3.88 -4.79
C PRO A 35 -11.48 -3.86 -3.28
N ALA A 36 -10.48 -4.58 -2.76
CA ALA A 36 -10.15 -4.51 -1.36
C ALA A 36 -9.90 -3.03 -1.09
N SER A 37 -10.73 -2.45 -0.22
CA SER A 37 -10.73 -1.02 0.03
C SER A 37 -9.43 -0.68 0.76
N ALA A 38 -8.38 -0.45 -0.01
CA ALA A 38 -7.06 -0.07 0.49
C ALA A 38 -7.12 1.23 1.32
N HIS A 39 -8.12 2.08 1.07
CA HIS A 39 -8.38 3.28 1.86
C HIS A 39 -8.78 2.99 3.31
N HIS A 40 -9.45 1.86 3.58
CA HIS A 40 -9.79 1.49 4.96
C HIS A 40 -8.56 1.09 5.78
N ALA A 41 -7.53 0.53 5.16
CA ALA A 41 -6.30 0.16 5.87
C ALA A 41 -5.53 1.40 6.37
N PHE A 42 -5.40 2.46 5.55
CA PHE A 42 -4.73 3.69 5.95
C PHE A 42 -5.43 4.35 7.14
N THR A 43 -6.75 4.60 7.03
CA THR A 43 -7.53 5.28 8.07
C THR A 43 -7.69 4.47 9.35
N ALA A 44 -7.45 3.17 9.32
CA ALA A 44 -7.40 2.33 10.50
C ALA A 44 -6.13 2.56 11.34
N VAL A 45 -5.00 2.86 10.68
CA VAL A 45 -3.68 3.00 11.33
C VAL A 45 -3.31 4.46 11.55
N PHE A 46 -3.56 5.33 10.56
CA PHE A 46 -3.15 6.74 10.60
C PHE A 46 -4.33 7.70 10.66
N ASP A 47 -4.14 8.86 11.28
CA ASP A 47 -5.17 9.89 11.41
C ASP A 47 -4.90 11.07 10.48
N ALA A 48 -5.65 11.13 9.36
CA ALA A 48 -5.56 12.24 8.42
C ALA A 48 -5.91 13.61 9.03
N LYS A 49 -6.54 13.64 10.21
CA LYS A 49 -6.86 14.87 10.95
C LYS A 49 -5.71 15.32 11.88
N GLN A 50 -4.67 14.49 12.03
CA GLN A 50 -3.50 14.80 12.83
C GLN A 50 -2.25 14.89 11.93
N PRO A 51 -2.10 15.97 11.14
CA PRO A 51 -0.89 16.18 10.36
C PRO A 51 0.29 16.41 11.31
N ILE A 52 1.45 15.88 10.92
CA ILE A 52 2.71 16.08 11.63
C ILE A 52 3.75 16.67 10.69
N LYS A 53 4.61 17.50 11.26
CA LYS A 53 5.85 17.99 10.62
C LYS A 53 6.98 17.84 11.62
N LEU A 54 7.90 16.92 11.33
CA LEU A 54 8.98 16.53 12.21
C LEU A 54 10.31 16.77 11.51
N THR A 55 11.27 17.32 12.23
CA THR A 55 12.66 17.41 11.77
C THR A 55 13.54 16.55 12.68
N GLY A 56 14.34 15.67 12.08
CA GLY A 56 15.17 14.74 12.83
C GLY A 56 16.28 14.12 12.01
N THR A 57 17.16 13.40 12.70
CA THR A 57 18.28 12.70 12.09
C THR A 57 17.90 11.24 11.82
N VAL A 58 18.15 10.76 10.60
CA VAL A 58 17.88 9.38 10.22
C VAL A 58 18.78 8.43 10.98
N THR A 59 18.18 7.44 11.65
CA THR A 59 18.88 6.42 12.44
C THR A 59 18.83 5.04 11.83
N LYS A 60 17.80 4.75 11.00
CA LYS A 60 17.59 3.44 10.36
C LYS A 60 16.78 3.58 9.09
N LEU A 61 17.01 2.70 8.11
CA LEU A 61 16.21 2.55 6.90
C LEU A 61 15.91 1.07 6.66
N GLU A 62 14.65 0.71 6.47
CA GLU A 62 14.18 -0.63 6.13
C GLU A 62 13.53 -0.59 4.75
N TRP A 63 14.31 -0.87 3.72
CA TRP A 63 13.86 -0.86 2.34
C TRP A 63 13.33 -2.23 1.92
N GLN A 64 12.07 -2.52 2.27
CA GLN A 64 11.44 -3.83 2.07
C GLN A 64 9.95 -3.73 1.75
N ASN A 65 9.37 -4.82 1.22
CA ASN A 65 7.93 -4.97 1.04
C ASN A 65 7.25 -5.39 2.35
N PRO A 66 5.98 -5.07 2.58
CA PRO A 66 5.09 -4.31 1.68
C PRO A 66 5.33 -2.79 1.71
N HIS A 67 5.91 -2.25 2.78
CA HIS A 67 6.17 -0.83 2.96
C HIS A 67 7.61 -0.61 3.40
N THR A 68 8.21 0.46 2.91
CA THR A 68 9.50 0.96 3.36
C THR A 68 9.32 1.76 4.65
N TRP A 69 10.22 1.57 5.60
CA TRP A 69 10.25 2.33 6.84
C TRP A 69 11.58 3.02 7.02
N PHE A 70 11.57 4.20 7.60
CA PHE A 70 12.77 4.82 8.14
C PHE A 70 12.48 5.39 9.52
N TYR A 71 13.55 5.60 10.29
CA TYR A 71 13.46 6.04 11.67
C TYR A 71 14.28 7.30 11.83
N ILE A 72 13.75 8.28 12.60
CA ILE A 72 14.42 9.54 12.86
C ILE A 72 14.43 9.85 14.35
N ASP A 73 15.53 10.36 14.83
CA ASP A 73 15.63 10.96 16.17
C ASP A 73 15.21 12.43 16.10
N VAL A 74 14.10 12.73 16.74
CA VAL A 74 13.51 14.06 16.82
C VAL A 74 13.75 14.62 18.22
N LYS A 75 14.33 15.84 18.31
CA LYS A 75 14.46 16.58 19.57
C LYS A 75 13.24 17.45 19.81
N ASP A 76 12.68 17.37 21.02
CA ASP A 76 11.66 18.32 21.47
C ASP A 76 12.30 19.64 21.96
N GLU A 77 11.47 20.62 22.31
CA GLU A 77 11.90 21.93 22.80
C GLU A 77 12.70 21.85 24.12
N SER A 78 12.50 20.78 24.88
CA SER A 78 13.24 20.52 26.13
C SER A 78 14.57 19.79 25.90
N GLY A 79 14.87 19.42 24.63
CA GLY A 79 16.07 18.69 24.26
C GLY A 79 15.97 17.17 24.39
N ASN A 80 14.82 16.64 24.80
CA ASN A 80 14.62 15.18 24.84
C ASN A 80 14.55 14.63 23.42
N VAL A 81 15.18 13.48 23.23
CA VAL A 81 15.18 12.78 21.94
C VAL A 81 14.11 11.70 21.93
N ARG A 82 13.28 11.70 20.90
CA ARG A 82 12.30 10.63 20.64
C ARG A 82 12.52 10.05 19.26
N ASN A 83 12.68 8.73 19.20
CA ASN A 83 12.77 8.03 17.93
C ASN A 83 11.37 7.85 17.32
N TRP A 84 11.19 8.28 16.06
CA TRP A 84 9.97 8.18 15.30
C TRP A 84 10.12 7.20 14.15
N GLY A 85 9.18 6.23 14.00
CA GLY A 85 9.08 5.36 12.86
C GLY A 85 8.17 5.98 11.79
N MET A 86 8.68 6.11 10.56
CA MET A 86 7.96 6.73 9.45
C MET A 86 7.73 5.72 8.34
N GLU A 87 6.46 5.35 8.12
CA GLU A 87 6.05 4.48 7.02
C GLU A 87 6.00 5.25 5.70
N MET A 88 6.54 4.65 4.67
CA MET A 88 6.47 5.13 3.29
C MET A 88 5.75 4.13 2.39
N GLY A 89 5.67 4.42 1.11
CA GLY A 89 5.19 3.48 0.10
C GLY A 89 6.08 2.25 -0.05
N SER A 90 5.62 1.29 -0.87
CA SER A 90 6.44 0.12 -1.22
C SER A 90 7.69 0.55 -2.01
N PRO A 91 8.78 -0.23 -1.99
CA PRO A 91 9.98 0.05 -2.77
C PRO A 91 9.72 0.39 -4.24
N ASN A 92 8.83 -0.38 -4.89
CA ASN A 92 8.48 -0.15 -6.30
C ASN A 92 7.73 1.16 -6.53
N LEU A 93 6.89 1.58 -5.59
CA LEU A 93 6.17 2.85 -5.66
C LEU A 93 7.16 4.01 -5.49
N LEU A 94 8.05 3.91 -4.52
CA LEU A 94 9.06 4.92 -4.23
C LEU A 94 10.03 5.10 -5.41
N ILE A 95 10.50 4.02 -6.04
CA ILE A 95 11.36 4.09 -7.24
C ILE A 95 10.67 4.89 -8.35
N ARG A 96 9.38 4.65 -8.58
CA ARG A 96 8.59 5.41 -9.57
C ARG A 96 8.42 6.88 -9.19
N ALA A 97 8.46 7.19 -7.90
CA ALA A 97 8.42 8.57 -7.38
C ALA A 97 9.80 9.24 -7.29
N GLY A 98 10.84 8.63 -7.86
CA GLY A 98 12.19 9.18 -7.94
C GLY A 98 13.13 8.80 -6.80
N TRP A 99 12.71 7.89 -5.91
CA TRP A 99 13.56 7.35 -4.86
C TRP A 99 14.51 6.27 -5.37
N SER A 100 15.62 6.13 -4.68
CA SER A 100 16.52 4.98 -4.73
C SER A 100 16.83 4.49 -3.31
N ARG A 101 17.46 3.34 -3.18
CA ARG A 101 17.96 2.85 -1.88
C ARG A 101 18.95 3.80 -1.21
N ASN A 102 19.58 4.70 -2.00
CA ASN A 102 20.59 5.64 -1.56
C ASN A 102 20.06 7.07 -1.41
N SER A 103 18.77 7.31 -1.63
CA SER A 103 18.14 8.64 -1.50
C SER A 103 18.12 9.13 -0.06
N LEU A 104 18.17 8.24 0.92
CA LEU A 104 18.19 8.54 2.34
C LEU A 104 19.26 7.69 3.01
N LYS A 105 20.09 8.31 3.84
CA LYS A 105 21.21 7.67 4.53
C LYS A 105 21.10 7.91 6.04
N ILE A 106 21.65 6.98 6.82
CA ILE A 106 21.80 7.16 8.25
C ILE A 106 22.70 8.40 8.49
N GLY A 107 22.25 9.29 9.36
CA GLY A 107 22.90 10.56 9.66
C GLY A 107 22.34 11.75 8.86
N ASP A 108 21.54 11.53 7.80
CA ASP A 108 20.87 12.63 7.11
C ASP A 108 19.88 13.33 8.05
N VAL A 109 19.84 14.66 7.97
CA VAL A 109 18.81 15.44 8.64
C VAL A 109 17.69 15.70 7.65
N VAL A 110 16.47 15.33 8.06
CA VAL A 110 15.29 15.44 7.20
C VAL A 110 14.14 16.14 7.91
N THR A 111 13.31 16.82 7.13
CA THR A 111 11.99 17.25 7.55
C THR A 111 10.95 16.35 6.90
N VAL A 112 10.10 15.74 7.72
CA VAL A 112 9.03 14.81 7.29
C VAL A 112 7.69 15.47 7.53
N GLU A 113 6.87 15.54 6.49
CA GLU A 113 5.47 15.94 6.55
C GLU A 113 4.60 14.69 6.35
N GLY A 114 3.58 14.51 7.19
CA GLY A 114 2.75 13.32 7.14
C GLY A 114 1.62 13.29 8.16
N PHE A 115 1.20 12.09 8.55
CA PHE A 115 0.11 11.89 9.49
C PHE A 115 0.51 10.97 10.63
N ARG A 116 0.02 11.27 11.82
CA ARG A 116 0.32 10.50 13.04
C ARG A 116 -0.43 9.17 13.07
N SER A 117 0.17 8.17 13.70
CA SER A 117 -0.51 6.92 14.06
C SER A 117 -1.61 7.16 15.10
N ARG A 118 -2.75 6.46 14.95
CA ARG A 118 -3.93 6.57 15.83
C ARG A 118 -3.70 5.98 17.21
N ASP A 119 -2.79 5.03 17.35
CA ASP A 119 -2.48 4.38 18.63
C ASP A 119 -1.69 5.27 19.60
N GLY A 120 -1.35 6.50 19.18
CA GLY A 120 -0.59 7.44 19.99
C GLY A 120 0.91 7.16 20.06
N SER A 121 1.39 6.11 19.40
CA SER A 121 2.82 5.80 19.33
C SER A 121 3.61 6.89 18.59
N SER A 122 4.94 6.82 18.66
CA SER A 122 5.83 7.66 17.87
C SER A 122 6.02 7.09 16.46
N ASN A 123 4.88 6.83 15.78
CA ASN A 123 4.86 6.40 14.39
C ASN A 123 4.02 7.36 13.55
N GLY A 124 4.34 7.43 12.27
CA GLY A 124 3.60 8.21 11.29
C GLY A 124 3.72 7.65 9.88
N ASN A 125 2.82 8.10 9.01
CA ASN A 125 2.92 7.85 7.57
C ASN A 125 3.54 9.08 6.92
N ALA A 126 4.71 8.92 6.28
CA ALA A 126 5.37 9.99 5.57
C ALA A 126 4.69 10.26 4.23
N GLN A 127 4.33 11.53 3.99
CA GLN A 127 3.81 11.99 2.71
C GLN A 127 4.93 12.61 1.86
N VAL A 128 5.75 13.43 2.50
CA VAL A 128 6.87 14.12 1.89
C VAL A 128 8.06 14.08 2.83
N VAL A 129 9.23 13.81 2.27
CA VAL A 129 10.52 13.89 2.97
C VAL A 129 11.37 14.94 2.26
N THR A 130 11.87 15.90 3.01
CA THR A 130 12.78 16.94 2.53
C THR A 130 14.15 16.75 3.19
N LEU A 131 15.19 16.53 2.38
CA LEU A 131 16.57 16.53 2.87
C LEU A 131 17.00 17.97 3.17
N THR A 132 17.37 18.27 4.41
CA THR A 132 17.67 19.66 4.82
C THR A 132 18.96 20.20 4.22
N ASN A 133 19.94 19.34 3.92
CA ASN A 133 21.23 19.72 3.34
C ASN A 133 21.15 20.16 1.87
N SER A 134 20.23 19.56 1.09
CA SER A 134 20.09 19.86 -0.35
C SER A 134 18.78 20.56 -0.69
N GLY A 135 17.82 20.59 0.21
CA GLY A 135 16.46 21.04 -0.06
C GLY A 135 15.67 20.09 -0.96
N GLN A 136 16.22 18.93 -1.31
CA GLN A 136 15.55 17.95 -2.17
C GLN A 136 14.29 17.44 -1.46
N ARG A 137 13.16 17.58 -2.16
CA ARG A 137 11.86 17.15 -1.68
C ARG A 137 11.38 15.93 -2.46
N LEU A 138 11.10 14.84 -1.76
CA LEU A 138 10.70 13.56 -2.32
C LEU A 138 9.32 13.15 -1.80
N PHE A 139 8.44 12.76 -2.71
CA PHE A 139 7.14 12.26 -2.36
C PHE A 139 7.23 10.81 -1.86
N ALA A 140 6.77 10.54 -0.64
CA ALA A 140 6.99 9.28 0.07
C ALA A 140 5.71 8.48 0.33
N ALA A 141 4.53 9.07 0.06
CA ALA A 141 3.25 8.47 0.39
C ALA A 141 3.01 7.11 -0.27
N SER A 142 2.37 6.21 0.45
CA SER A 142 1.76 5.01 -0.12
C SER A 142 0.57 5.42 -1.01
N SER A 143 0.20 4.56 -1.98
CA SER A 143 -1.00 4.76 -2.82
C SER A 143 -2.30 4.87 -2.02
N GLN A 144 -2.29 4.50 -0.75
CA GLN A 144 -3.42 4.50 0.18
C GLN A 144 -3.52 5.81 0.99
N ALA A 145 -2.45 6.59 1.01
CA ALA A 145 -2.39 7.82 1.78
C ALA A 145 -3.17 8.94 1.09
N GLN A 146 -3.92 9.72 1.86
CA GLN A 146 -4.57 10.94 1.37
C GLN A 146 -3.49 12.02 1.12
N PRO A 147 -3.59 12.79 0.03
CA PRO A 147 -2.72 13.95 -0.16
C PRO A 147 -2.88 14.95 0.99
N ILE A 148 -1.78 15.56 1.43
CA ILE A 148 -1.84 16.70 2.35
C ILE A 148 -2.54 17.83 1.59
N GLN A 149 -3.75 18.18 2.02
CA GLN A 149 -4.44 19.37 1.51
C GLN A 149 -3.77 20.59 2.14
N ASN A 150 -2.98 21.30 1.36
CA ASN A 150 -2.50 22.63 1.74
C ASN A 150 -3.74 23.55 1.83
N ARG A 151 -4.09 23.92 3.05
CA ARG A 151 -5.03 25.01 3.32
C ARG A 151 -4.29 26.33 3.36
#